data_8129f52d6704bba6e3b5edc0b0747154
#
_entry.id   8129f52d6704bba6e3b5edc0b0747154
#
_cell.length_a   1.000
_cell.length_b   1.000
_cell.length_c   1.000
_cell.angle_alpha   90.00
_cell.angle_beta   90.00
_cell.angle_gamma   90.00
#
_symmetry.space_group_name_H-M   'P 1'
#
loop_
_entity.id
_entity.type
_entity.pdbx_description
1 polymer ?
#
loop_
_entity_poly.entity_id
_entity_poly.type
_entity_poly.pdbx_seq_one_letter_code
_entity_poly.pdbx_strand_id
1 'polypeptide(L)'
;TKSEADESAHRINKLHEVIKGDDPVSGGYYDALDHEQLLWVHACLQISSIYFYEKTVKKLSTDEKNQYHIENMKSAELVLININKMPQTHEELKKWVIEKSKEKDYLLYTDVAKDVEEIIAGGPVPTHIKPIWPFIAFTAFNTLPKEFKNIYGVKETKFKMILLNFNLKLLKYTRPFLPP
;
A
#
# COMPACT_ATOMS: atom_id res chain seq x y z
N THR A 1 -17.47 13.68 -5.07
CA THR A 1 -18.64 13.81 -4.15
C THR A 1 -18.84 12.52 -3.37
N LYS A 2 -19.69 12.56 -2.30
CA LYS A 2 -20.04 11.35 -1.54
C LYS A 2 -20.67 10.29 -2.45
N SER A 3 -21.58 10.69 -3.32
CA SER A 3 -22.26 9.79 -4.26
C SER A 3 -21.28 9.04 -5.17
N GLU A 4 -20.26 9.71 -5.67
CA GLU A 4 -19.21 9.08 -6.51
C GLU A 4 -18.36 8.09 -5.71
N ALA A 5 -18.07 8.41 -4.44
CA ALA A 5 -17.36 7.51 -3.56
C ALA A 5 -18.17 6.24 -3.27
N ASP A 6 -19.45 6.40 -2.94
CA ASP A 6 -20.38 5.29 -2.70
C ASP A 6 -20.52 4.39 -3.94
N GLU A 7 -20.65 4.98 -5.13
CA GLU A 7 -20.72 4.24 -6.39
C GLU A 7 -19.42 3.48 -6.69
N SER A 8 -18.27 4.12 -6.47
CA SER A 8 -16.96 3.49 -6.67
C SER A 8 -16.75 2.33 -5.70
N ALA A 9 -17.09 2.51 -4.43
CA ALA A 9 -17.03 1.46 -3.41
C ALA A 9 -17.96 0.29 -3.76
N HIS A 10 -19.18 0.57 -4.21
CA HIS A 10 -20.11 -0.47 -4.64
C HIS A 10 -19.54 -1.32 -5.79
N ARG A 11 -18.89 -0.69 -6.79
CA ARG A 11 -18.25 -1.43 -7.89
C ARG A 11 -17.11 -2.30 -7.40
N ILE A 12 -16.26 -1.79 -6.50
CA ILE A 12 -15.14 -2.54 -5.93
C ILE A 12 -15.67 -3.73 -5.11
N ASN A 13 -16.65 -3.51 -4.25
CA ASN A 13 -17.23 -4.56 -3.42
C ASN A 13 -17.86 -5.66 -4.27
N LYS A 14 -18.56 -5.32 -5.34
CA LYS A 14 -19.09 -6.32 -6.30
C LYS A 14 -17.99 -7.14 -6.99
N LEU A 15 -16.85 -6.55 -7.29
CA LEU A 15 -15.72 -7.30 -7.82
C LEU A 15 -15.17 -8.27 -6.78
N HIS A 16 -15.03 -7.84 -5.53
CA HIS A 16 -14.55 -8.70 -4.45
C HIS A 16 -15.52 -9.86 -4.17
N GLU A 17 -16.85 -9.68 -4.29
CA GLU A 17 -17.84 -10.74 -4.09
C GLU A 17 -17.61 -11.99 -4.97
N VAL A 18 -17.03 -11.82 -6.16
CA VAL A 18 -16.80 -12.91 -7.11
C VAL A 18 -15.37 -13.45 -7.07
N ILE A 19 -14.45 -12.77 -6.37
CA ILE A 19 -13.04 -13.19 -6.25
C ILE A 19 -12.90 -14.06 -5.00
N LYS A 20 -13.15 -15.35 -5.17
CA LYS A 20 -13.00 -16.35 -4.11
C LYS A 20 -12.79 -17.73 -4.71
N GLY A 21 -12.16 -18.62 -3.97
CA GLY A 21 -11.86 -19.98 -4.40
C GLY A 21 -10.82 -20.65 -3.52
N ASP A 22 -10.39 -21.84 -3.94
CA ASP A 22 -9.32 -22.54 -3.24
C ASP A 22 -7.99 -21.81 -3.41
N ASP A 23 -7.27 -21.61 -2.32
CA ASP A 23 -5.93 -21.04 -2.34
C ASP A 23 -4.89 -22.17 -2.57
N PRO A 24 -4.26 -22.23 -3.74
CA PRO A 24 -3.32 -23.31 -4.05
C PRO A 24 -2.01 -23.22 -3.24
N VAL A 25 -1.76 -22.12 -2.56
CA VAL A 25 -0.52 -21.88 -1.79
C VAL A 25 -0.70 -22.34 -0.34
N SER A 26 -1.75 -21.89 0.32
CA SER A 26 -2.04 -22.25 1.71
C SER A 26 -2.83 -23.55 1.82
N GLY A 27 -3.47 -24.02 0.75
CA GLY A 27 -4.42 -25.12 0.74
C GLY A 27 -5.76 -24.78 1.42
N GLY A 28 -5.98 -23.49 1.71
CA GLY A 28 -7.19 -22.96 2.31
C GLY A 28 -8.17 -22.41 1.28
N TYR A 29 -9.16 -21.67 1.76
CA TYR A 29 -10.13 -20.97 0.94
C TYR A 29 -9.85 -19.47 0.99
N TYR A 30 -9.73 -18.85 -0.17
CA TYR A 30 -9.55 -17.41 -0.33
C TYR A 30 -10.89 -16.72 -0.56
N ASP A 31 -11.17 -15.66 0.15
CA ASP A 31 -12.30 -14.75 -0.07
C ASP A 31 -11.79 -13.30 -0.04
N ALA A 32 -11.90 -12.58 -1.17
CA ALA A 32 -11.47 -11.18 -1.23
C ALA A 32 -12.27 -10.24 -0.33
N LEU A 33 -13.38 -10.69 0.28
CA LEU A 33 -14.12 -10.00 1.32
C LEU A 33 -13.68 -10.38 2.75
N ASP A 34 -12.65 -11.21 2.90
CA ASP A 34 -12.10 -11.49 4.21
C ASP A 34 -11.66 -10.20 4.90
N HIS A 35 -12.15 -10.00 6.12
CA HIS A 35 -11.95 -8.75 6.87
C HIS A 35 -10.48 -8.45 7.13
N GLU A 36 -9.67 -9.46 7.45
CA GLU A 36 -8.26 -9.27 7.76
C GLU A 36 -7.47 -8.88 6.52
N GLN A 37 -7.78 -9.48 5.38
CA GLN A 37 -7.14 -9.14 4.10
C GLN A 37 -7.51 -7.73 3.63
N LEU A 38 -8.78 -7.36 3.72
CA LEU A 38 -9.23 -5.99 3.43
C LEU A 38 -8.54 -4.97 4.34
N LEU A 39 -8.46 -5.27 5.65
CA LEU A 39 -7.77 -4.42 6.61
C LEU A 39 -6.28 -4.33 6.30
N TRP A 40 -5.64 -5.43 5.90
CA TRP A 40 -4.23 -5.44 5.50
C TRP A 40 -3.96 -4.46 4.36
N VAL A 41 -4.72 -4.55 3.27
CA VAL A 41 -4.56 -3.65 2.12
C VAL A 41 -4.81 -2.20 2.52
N HIS A 42 -5.88 -1.94 3.26
CA HIS A 42 -6.22 -0.59 3.74
C HIS A 42 -5.11 -0.01 4.64
N ALA A 43 -4.59 -0.80 5.57
CA ALA A 43 -3.50 -0.39 6.45
C ALA A 43 -2.22 -0.07 5.68
N CYS A 44 -1.83 -0.90 4.72
CA CYS A 44 -0.68 -0.66 3.86
C CYS A 44 -0.82 0.65 3.06
N LEU A 45 -2.00 0.92 2.49
CA LEU A 45 -2.28 2.16 1.77
C LEU A 45 -2.17 3.38 2.69
N GLN A 46 -2.77 3.32 3.88
CA GLN A 46 -2.74 4.42 4.84
C GLN A 46 -1.32 4.71 5.35
N ILE A 47 -0.57 3.68 5.75
CA ILE A 47 0.80 3.83 6.24
C ILE A 47 1.72 4.38 5.15
N SER A 48 1.59 3.88 3.93
CA SER A 48 2.36 4.36 2.77
C SER A 48 2.04 5.81 2.45
N SER A 49 0.77 6.22 2.50
CA SER A 49 0.34 7.60 2.26
C SER A 49 0.97 8.57 3.26
N ILE A 50 0.93 8.25 4.56
CA ILE A 50 1.58 9.06 5.61
C ILE A 50 3.10 9.10 5.38
N TYR A 51 3.73 7.96 5.07
CA TYR A 51 5.17 7.88 4.82
C TYR A 51 5.58 8.82 3.66
N PHE A 52 4.91 8.73 2.51
CA PHE A 52 5.20 9.57 1.36
C PHE A 52 4.92 11.04 1.63
N TYR A 53 3.81 11.36 2.31
CA TYR A 53 3.51 12.73 2.73
C TYR A 53 4.62 13.31 3.59
N GLU A 54 5.08 12.57 4.60
CA GLU A 54 6.17 13.03 5.47
C GLU A 54 7.51 13.20 4.74
N LYS A 55 7.76 12.44 3.67
CA LYS A 55 8.98 12.55 2.87
C LYS A 55 8.94 13.67 1.84
N THR A 56 7.75 13.98 1.32
CA THR A 56 7.61 14.89 0.17
C THR A 56 6.90 16.21 0.50
N VAL A 57 6.30 16.34 1.68
CA VAL A 57 5.58 17.56 2.11
C VAL A 57 6.14 18.08 3.43
N LYS A 58 5.65 17.58 4.55
CA LYS A 58 6.05 17.97 5.91
C LYS A 58 5.92 16.80 6.87
N LYS A 59 6.63 16.87 7.98
CA LYS A 59 6.42 15.96 9.10
C LYS A 59 5.06 16.20 9.73
N LEU A 60 4.38 15.11 10.13
CA LEU A 60 3.12 15.12 10.83
C LEU A 60 3.34 14.85 12.31
N SER A 61 2.60 15.55 13.16
CA SER A 61 2.49 15.23 14.58
C SER A 61 1.72 13.91 14.78
N THR A 62 1.78 13.37 15.98
CA THR A 62 0.97 12.18 16.35
C THR A 62 -0.51 12.46 16.20
N ASP A 63 -0.97 13.65 16.61
CA ASP A 63 -2.38 14.04 16.51
C ASP A 63 -2.83 14.16 15.04
N GLU A 64 -2.00 14.75 14.16
CA GLU A 64 -2.30 14.84 12.72
C GLU A 64 -2.40 13.43 12.09
N LYS A 65 -1.53 12.48 12.48
CA LYS A 65 -1.60 11.10 12.01
C LYS A 65 -2.84 10.37 12.50
N ASN A 66 -3.22 10.57 13.76
CA ASN A 66 -4.42 9.98 14.32
C ASN A 66 -5.68 10.59 13.69
N GLN A 67 -5.69 11.90 13.44
CA GLN A 67 -6.79 12.54 12.72
C GLN A 67 -6.96 11.96 11.31
N TYR A 68 -5.86 11.83 10.57
CA TYR A 68 -5.87 11.17 9.26
C TYR A 68 -6.37 9.73 9.34
N HIS A 69 -5.97 8.98 10.38
CA HIS A 69 -6.45 7.62 10.63
C HIS A 69 -7.97 7.56 10.81
N ILE A 70 -8.52 8.43 11.67
CA ILE A 70 -9.97 8.53 11.93
C ILE A 70 -10.74 8.87 10.64
N GLU A 71 -10.22 9.80 9.84
CA GLU A 71 -10.83 10.15 8.55
C GLU A 71 -10.79 8.98 7.56
N ASN A 72 -9.72 8.20 7.54
CA ASN A 72 -9.60 7.00 6.69
C ASN A 72 -10.49 5.83 7.13
N MET A 73 -10.94 5.77 8.39
CA MET A 73 -11.94 4.78 8.81
C MET A 73 -13.23 4.87 8.00
N LYS A 74 -13.61 6.07 7.52
CA LYS A 74 -14.75 6.24 6.61
C LYS A 74 -14.54 5.52 5.27
N SER A 75 -13.31 5.54 4.75
CA SER A 75 -12.96 4.81 3.53
C SER A 75 -12.93 3.30 3.79
N ALA A 76 -12.52 2.88 4.98
CA ALA A 76 -12.55 1.47 5.38
C ALA A 76 -13.98 0.91 5.41
N GLU A 77 -14.92 1.66 5.98
CA GLU A 77 -16.35 1.28 5.98
C GLU A 77 -16.91 1.11 4.56
N LEU A 78 -16.53 1.99 3.64
CA LEU A 78 -17.00 1.92 2.24
C LEU A 78 -16.58 0.61 1.56
N VAL A 79 -15.44 0.04 1.95
CA VAL A 79 -14.95 -1.25 1.44
C VAL A 79 -15.20 -2.41 2.40
N LEU A 80 -16.25 -2.31 3.21
CA LEU A 80 -16.80 -3.35 4.08
C LEU A 80 -15.88 -3.78 5.23
N ILE A 81 -14.90 -2.97 5.61
CA ILE A 81 -14.08 -3.23 6.80
C ILE A 81 -14.89 -2.84 8.05
N ASN A 82 -14.96 -3.73 9.02
CA ASN A 82 -15.57 -3.44 10.31
C ASN A 82 -14.65 -2.56 11.15
N ILE A 83 -14.94 -1.26 11.21
CA ILE A 83 -14.13 -0.27 11.92
C ILE A 83 -14.02 -0.51 13.43
N ASN A 84 -14.99 -1.22 14.04
CA ASN A 84 -14.93 -1.58 15.45
C ASN A 84 -13.87 -2.66 15.75
N LYS A 85 -13.41 -3.37 14.72
CA LYS A 85 -12.33 -4.37 14.80
C LYS A 85 -11.00 -3.82 14.31
N MET A 86 -10.94 -2.58 13.85
CA MET A 86 -9.70 -1.93 13.44
C MET A 86 -8.90 -1.43 14.65
N PRO A 87 -7.56 -1.38 14.57
CA PRO A 87 -6.76 -0.56 15.47
C PRO A 87 -7.28 0.88 15.50
N GLN A 88 -7.33 1.50 16.67
CA GLN A 88 -7.99 2.80 16.84
C GLN A 88 -7.05 4.00 16.65
N THR A 89 -5.76 3.76 16.58
CA THR A 89 -4.73 4.79 16.36
C THR A 89 -3.79 4.40 15.22
N HIS A 90 -3.13 5.40 14.63
CA HIS A 90 -2.12 5.15 13.59
C HIS A 90 -0.97 4.25 14.08
N GLU A 91 -0.51 4.43 15.31
CA GLU A 91 0.58 3.62 15.86
C GLU A 91 0.13 2.17 16.14
N GLU A 92 -1.09 1.95 16.60
CA GLU A 92 -1.66 0.61 16.74
C GLU A 92 -1.80 -0.07 15.38
N LEU A 93 -2.24 0.67 14.34
CA LEU A 93 -2.33 0.14 12.98
C LEU A 93 -0.95 -0.29 12.45
N LYS A 94 0.08 0.51 12.66
CA LYS A 94 1.46 0.15 12.30
C LYS A 94 1.94 -1.08 13.03
N LYS A 95 1.69 -1.14 14.34
CA LYS A 95 2.05 -2.30 15.16
C LYS A 95 1.35 -3.55 14.65
N TRP A 96 0.06 -3.48 14.37
CA TRP A 96 -0.72 -4.58 13.80
C TRP A 96 -0.11 -5.09 12.47
N VAL A 97 0.24 -4.20 11.54
CA VAL A 97 0.89 -4.59 10.27
C VAL A 97 2.23 -5.28 10.50
N ILE A 98 3.05 -4.77 11.43
CA ILE A 98 4.34 -5.38 11.75
C ILE A 98 4.17 -6.76 12.39
N GLU A 99 3.20 -6.94 13.28
CA GLU A 99 2.90 -8.21 13.92
C GLU A 99 2.40 -9.23 12.90
N LYS A 100 1.45 -8.84 12.05
CA LYS A 100 0.94 -9.69 10.97
C LYS A 100 2.01 -10.10 9.97
N SER A 101 2.90 -9.20 9.61
CA SER A 101 4.01 -9.51 8.68
C SER A 101 5.01 -10.56 9.21
N LYS A 102 4.99 -10.83 10.52
CA LYS A 102 5.84 -11.84 11.18
C LYS A 102 5.14 -13.18 11.39
N GLU A 103 3.84 -13.25 11.18
CA GLU A 103 3.11 -14.51 11.28
C GLU A 103 3.62 -15.47 10.20
N LYS A 104 3.77 -16.74 10.58
CA LYS A 104 4.23 -17.77 9.65
C LYS A 104 3.25 -17.87 8.48
N ASP A 105 3.80 -17.89 7.28
CA ASP A 105 3.05 -18.08 6.03
C ASP A 105 2.02 -16.96 5.70
N TYR A 106 2.03 -15.83 6.44
CA TYR A 106 1.16 -14.70 6.14
C TYR A 106 1.61 -13.94 4.88
N LEU A 107 2.92 -13.77 4.71
CA LEU A 107 3.51 -13.13 3.54
C LEU A 107 4.35 -14.15 2.78
N LEU A 108 3.84 -14.63 1.67
CA LEU A 108 4.53 -15.59 0.82
C LEU A 108 4.90 -14.95 -0.52
N TYR A 109 6.15 -15.17 -0.93
CA TYR A 109 6.59 -14.81 -2.28
C TYR A 109 6.36 -15.99 -3.20
N THR A 110 5.24 -15.96 -3.89
CA THR A 110 4.78 -16.99 -4.83
C THR A 110 5.11 -16.61 -6.26
N ASP A 111 4.91 -17.54 -7.21
CA ASP A 111 5.04 -17.22 -8.64
C ASP A 111 4.05 -16.10 -9.04
N VAL A 112 2.84 -16.09 -8.48
CA VAL A 112 1.87 -15.00 -8.70
C VAL A 112 2.40 -13.66 -8.17
N ALA A 113 3.02 -13.65 -6.97
CA ALA A 113 3.62 -12.44 -6.42
C ALA A 113 4.79 -11.94 -7.31
N LYS A 114 5.56 -12.87 -7.90
CA LYS A 114 6.60 -12.53 -8.87
C LYS A 114 6.04 -11.92 -10.15
N ASP A 115 4.97 -12.49 -10.70
CA ASP A 115 4.29 -11.92 -11.88
C ASP A 115 3.79 -10.51 -11.61
N VAL A 116 3.22 -10.26 -10.42
CA VAL A 116 2.79 -8.92 -9.99
C VAL A 116 3.98 -7.97 -9.83
N GLU A 117 5.12 -8.45 -9.28
CA GLU A 117 6.36 -7.67 -9.21
C GLU A 117 6.84 -7.26 -10.59
N GLU A 118 6.88 -8.19 -11.55
CA GLU A 118 7.28 -7.91 -12.94
C GLU A 118 6.34 -6.90 -13.61
N ILE A 119 5.02 -6.99 -13.37
CA ILE A 119 4.05 -6.00 -13.83
C ILE A 119 4.34 -4.63 -13.23
N ILE A 120 4.61 -4.54 -11.93
CA ILE A 120 4.94 -3.27 -11.27
C ILE A 120 6.29 -2.73 -11.76
N ALA A 121 7.28 -3.59 -11.98
CA ALA A 121 8.60 -3.19 -12.44
C ALA A 121 8.62 -2.68 -13.89
N GLY A 122 7.86 -3.28 -14.78
CA GLY A 122 7.92 -2.97 -16.21
C GLY A 122 6.63 -3.20 -17.01
N GLY A 123 5.51 -3.39 -16.34
CA GLY A 123 4.24 -3.80 -16.92
C GLY A 123 3.58 -2.82 -17.89
N PRO A 124 2.33 -3.07 -18.28
CA PRO A 124 1.62 -2.31 -19.32
C PRO A 124 1.24 -0.91 -18.82
N VAL A 125 2.22 -0.02 -18.82
CA VAL A 125 2.00 1.40 -18.51
C VAL A 125 1.71 2.19 -19.78
N PRO A 126 0.85 3.23 -19.70
CA PRO A 126 0.60 4.14 -20.81
C PRO A 126 1.90 4.71 -21.38
N THR A 127 1.97 4.86 -22.71
CA THR A 127 3.20 5.24 -23.42
C THR A 127 3.80 6.55 -22.90
N HIS A 128 2.98 7.50 -22.50
CA HIS A 128 3.42 8.80 -21.98
C HIS A 128 4.04 8.71 -20.56
N ILE A 129 3.77 7.62 -19.81
CA ILE A 129 4.33 7.40 -18.46
C ILE A 129 5.58 6.52 -18.53
N LYS A 130 5.79 5.74 -19.61
CA LYS A 130 6.94 4.85 -19.76
C LYS A 130 8.30 5.48 -19.41
N PRO A 131 8.61 6.73 -19.83
CA PRO A 131 9.92 7.32 -19.54
C PRO A 131 10.19 7.55 -18.04
N ILE A 132 9.16 7.78 -17.26
CA ILE A 132 9.27 8.05 -15.80
C ILE A 132 8.99 6.80 -14.97
N TRP A 133 8.49 5.73 -15.58
CA TRP A 133 8.09 4.52 -14.87
C TRP A 133 9.25 3.86 -14.08
N PRO A 134 10.47 3.71 -14.63
CA PRO A 134 11.59 3.16 -13.86
C PRO A 134 11.90 3.95 -12.58
N PHE A 135 11.72 5.27 -12.62
CA PHE A 135 11.87 6.13 -11.43
C PHE A 135 10.78 5.82 -10.39
N ILE A 136 9.53 5.64 -10.83
CA ILE A 136 8.40 5.30 -9.95
C ILE A 136 8.62 3.91 -9.33
N ALA A 137 8.90 2.90 -10.15
CA ALA A 137 9.14 1.54 -9.70
C ALA A 137 10.33 1.45 -8.74
N PHE A 138 11.46 2.08 -9.08
CA PHE A 138 12.63 2.17 -8.19
C PHE A 138 12.25 2.77 -6.83
N THR A 139 11.49 3.87 -6.83
CA THR A 139 11.09 4.54 -5.59
C THR A 139 10.16 3.65 -4.79
N ALA A 140 9.17 3.00 -5.42
CA ALA A 140 8.24 2.10 -4.76
C ALA A 140 8.96 0.94 -4.05
N PHE A 141 9.81 0.19 -4.75
CA PHE A 141 10.54 -0.93 -4.14
C PHE A 141 11.53 -0.51 -3.07
N ASN A 142 12.23 0.62 -3.24
CA ASN A 142 13.24 1.06 -2.28
C ASN A 142 12.67 1.80 -1.06
N THR A 143 11.39 2.18 -1.07
CA THR A 143 10.68 2.72 0.10
C THR A 143 10.01 1.66 0.96
N LEU A 144 9.93 0.42 0.49
CA LEU A 144 9.39 -0.68 1.29
C LEU A 144 10.12 -0.80 2.63
N PRO A 145 9.44 -1.18 3.73
CA PRO A 145 10.09 -1.60 4.95
C PRO A 145 11.06 -2.76 4.73
N LYS A 146 12.04 -2.90 5.61
CA LYS A 146 13.13 -3.87 5.45
C LYS A 146 12.63 -5.32 5.32
N GLU A 147 11.60 -5.65 6.08
CA GLU A 147 10.95 -6.96 6.08
C GLU A 147 10.44 -7.32 4.68
N PHE A 148 9.72 -6.39 4.04
CA PHE A 148 9.17 -6.57 2.70
C PHE A 148 10.26 -6.56 1.62
N LYS A 149 11.29 -5.71 1.77
CA LYS A 149 12.46 -5.73 0.86
C LYS A 149 13.12 -7.09 0.80
N ASN A 150 13.21 -7.77 1.94
CA ASN A 150 13.79 -9.12 1.99
C ASN A 150 12.96 -10.13 1.19
N ILE A 151 11.63 -10.04 1.23
CA ILE A 151 10.73 -10.91 0.45
C ILE A 151 10.96 -10.73 -1.05
N TYR A 152 11.06 -9.48 -1.52
CA TYR A 152 11.31 -9.15 -2.93
C TYR A 152 12.79 -9.17 -3.34
N GLY A 153 13.70 -9.62 -2.48
CA GLY A 153 15.14 -9.66 -2.79
C GLY A 153 15.76 -8.27 -3.05
N VAL A 154 15.12 -7.20 -2.60
CA VAL A 154 15.61 -5.82 -2.79
C VAL A 154 16.77 -5.53 -1.85
N LYS A 155 17.99 -5.62 -2.38
CA LYS A 155 19.22 -5.33 -1.61
C LYS A 155 19.39 -3.82 -1.41
N GLU A 156 19.61 -3.42 -0.16
CA GLU A 156 20.00 -2.04 0.18
C GLU A 156 21.50 -1.83 -0.09
N THR A 157 21.82 -0.78 -0.82
CA THR A 157 23.19 -0.31 -1.01
C THR A 157 23.26 1.18 -0.73
N LYS A 158 24.45 1.68 -0.35
CA LYS A 158 24.66 3.14 -0.14
C LYS A 158 24.24 3.95 -1.36
N PHE A 159 24.54 3.45 -2.56
CA PHE A 159 24.19 4.12 -3.82
C PHE A 159 22.66 4.19 -4.00
N LYS A 160 21.93 3.08 -3.78
CA LYS A 160 20.46 3.08 -3.86
C LYS A 160 19.83 4.03 -2.85
N MET A 161 20.38 4.11 -1.64
CA MET A 161 19.89 5.05 -0.61
C MET A 161 20.09 6.50 -1.01
N ILE A 162 21.24 6.84 -1.60
CA ILE A 162 21.51 8.20 -2.13
C ILE A 162 20.52 8.51 -3.25
N LEU A 163 20.34 7.60 -4.21
CA LEU A 163 19.43 7.76 -5.33
C LEU A 163 17.97 7.91 -4.85
N LEU A 164 17.54 7.08 -3.88
CA LEU A 164 16.21 7.17 -3.28
C LEU A 164 15.99 8.55 -2.63
N ASN A 165 16.98 9.03 -1.85
CA ASN A 165 16.89 10.34 -1.21
C ASN A 165 16.84 11.47 -2.25
N PHE A 166 17.58 11.34 -3.35
CA PHE A 166 17.50 12.28 -4.47
C PHE A 166 16.09 12.28 -5.09
N ASN A 167 15.53 11.09 -5.37
CA ASN A 167 14.19 10.94 -5.92
C ASN A 167 13.12 11.58 -5.03
N LEU A 168 13.17 11.31 -3.72
CA LEU A 168 12.21 11.88 -2.77
C LEU A 168 12.34 13.39 -2.66
N LYS A 169 13.57 13.93 -2.71
CA LYS A 169 13.79 15.38 -2.78
C LYS A 169 13.25 15.97 -4.09
N LEU A 170 13.50 15.32 -5.21
CA LEU A 170 12.98 15.76 -6.51
C LEU A 170 11.46 15.84 -6.47
N LEU A 171 10.77 14.78 -5.99
CA LEU A 171 9.31 14.78 -5.81
C LEU A 171 8.85 15.92 -4.90
N LYS A 172 9.56 16.18 -3.80
CA LYS A 172 9.24 17.28 -2.89
C LYS A 172 9.27 18.64 -3.57
N TYR A 173 10.29 18.91 -4.38
CA TYR A 173 10.47 20.22 -5.03
C TYR A 173 9.63 20.37 -6.32
N THR A 174 9.32 19.29 -7.02
CA THR A 174 8.50 19.33 -8.24
C THR A 174 7.00 19.28 -7.95
N ARG A 175 6.58 18.76 -6.80
CA ARG A 175 5.18 18.63 -6.42
C ARG A 175 4.33 19.90 -6.62
N PRO A 176 4.78 21.12 -6.28
CA PRO A 176 3.98 22.34 -6.48
C PRO A 176 3.65 22.63 -7.97
N PHE A 177 4.38 22.01 -8.89
CA PHE A 177 4.21 22.16 -10.34
C PHE A 177 3.44 20.99 -10.98
N LEU A 178 3.09 19.96 -10.20
CA LEU A 178 2.28 18.84 -10.66
C LEU A 178 0.79 19.22 -10.56
N PRO A 179 -0.04 18.75 -11.49
CA PRO A 179 -1.49 18.94 -11.40
C PRO A 179 -2.03 18.29 -10.12
N PRO A 180 -3.11 18.84 -9.55
CA PRO A 180 -3.75 18.31 -8.35
C PRO A 180 -4.33 16.92 -8.57
#